data_4daf731de23d96fee0aa1ea5855aeeff
#
_entry.id   4daf731de23d96fee0aa1ea5855aeeff
#
_cell.length_a   1.000
_cell.length_b   1.000
_cell.length_c   1.000
_cell.angle_alpha   90.00
_cell.angle_beta   90.00
_cell.angle_gamma   90.00
#
_symmetry.space_group_name_H-M   'P 1'
#
loop_
_entity.id
_entity.type
_entity.pdbx_description
1 polymer ?
#
loop_
_entity_poly.entity_id
_entity_poly.type
_entity_poly.pdbx_seq_one_letter_code
_entity_poly.pdbx_strand_id
1 'polypeptide(L)'
;MNINNFKISTKLTLGFGLMAVLLFLISATSLWKAKNLHDDFESVMHQQYPKVVKIEEIKDLLNTNEVSISHMLHYKESASHEDLIEKVLATRAKIAEALQFLQTQEMDAEEQAILEAFKGPRLEYIDAQDRYIELVRERRLDDALFLLILEMPNKRNAYHAALKNLVDVQNKLMNQSVEVASQSVTNMYWVIGAATMIVLLGATILSLWIIRSITRPIADAVRVADAVAEGKLTQNIQVVGKSETARLLLSLQQMQAGLVQVVGRVRQGSEGIASASAQISQSNQDLSARTEHQASALQQTTATMEQ
;
A
#
# COMPACT_ATOMS: atom_id res chain seq x y z
N MET A 1 23.53 -9.20 -21.84
CA MET A 1 22.62 -10.36 -22.02
C MET A 1 21.45 -9.89 -22.85
N ASN A 2 21.25 -10.44 -24.06
CA ASN A 2 20.25 -9.90 -25.00
C ASN A 2 18.86 -10.51 -24.67
N ILE A 3 18.03 -9.71 -23.99
CA ILE A 3 16.73 -10.11 -23.43
C ILE A 3 15.77 -10.65 -24.51
N ASN A 4 16.00 -10.27 -25.79
CA ASN A 4 15.20 -10.74 -26.93
C ASN A 4 15.35 -12.24 -27.24
N ASN A 5 16.32 -12.91 -26.64
CA ASN A 5 16.58 -14.34 -26.89
C ASN A 5 15.83 -15.29 -25.94
N PHE A 6 15.18 -14.76 -24.88
CA PHE A 6 14.43 -15.59 -23.95
C PHE A 6 13.10 -16.08 -24.55
N LYS A 7 12.70 -17.29 -24.15
CA LYS A 7 11.39 -17.86 -24.47
C LYS A 7 10.27 -16.99 -23.90
N ILE A 8 9.12 -16.99 -24.55
CA ILE A 8 7.92 -16.25 -24.08
C ILE A 8 7.56 -16.65 -22.65
N SER A 9 7.56 -17.97 -22.34
CA SER A 9 7.29 -18.46 -21.00
C SER A 9 8.24 -17.87 -19.95
N THR A 10 9.55 -17.87 -20.25
CA THR A 10 10.57 -17.31 -19.33
C THR A 10 10.39 -15.81 -19.11
N LYS A 11 10.04 -15.06 -20.17
CA LYS A 11 9.76 -13.61 -20.06
C LYS A 11 8.56 -13.33 -19.15
N LEU A 12 7.48 -14.08 -19.34
CA LEU A 12 6.26 -13.95 -18.53
C LEU A 12 6.50 -14.37 -17.08
N THR A 13 7.14 -15.53 -16.87
CA THR A 13 7.44 -16.02 -15.50
C THR A 13 8.35 -15.06 -14.73
N LEU A 14 9.39 -14.52 -15.37
CA LEU A 14 10.26 -13.52 -14.74
C LEU A 14 9.53 -12.21 -14.47
N GLY A 15 8.72 -11.72 -15.40
CA GLY A 15 7.98 -10.47 -15.24
C GLY A 15 6.92 -10.57 -14.16
N PHE A 16 6.05 -11.58 -14.22
CA PHE A 16 5.01 -11.78 -13.21
C PHE A 16 5.59 -12.23 -11.87
N GLY A 17 6.66 -13.05 -11.88
CA GLY A 17 7.36 -13.44 -10.66
C GLY A 17 7.97 -12.25 -9.93
N LEU A 18 8.62 -11.32 -10.63
CA LEU A 18 9.13 -10.08 -10.06
C LEU A 18 7.99 -9.23 -9.46
N MET A 19 6.88 -9.09 -10.17
CA MET A 19 5.71 -8.37 -9.67
C MET A 19 5.12 -9.01 -8.40
N ALA A 20 5.02 -10.36 -8.38
CA ALA A 20 4.55 -11.09 -7.21
C ALA A 20 5.47 -10.87 -5.99
N VAL A 21 6.79 -10.90 -6.20
CA VAL A 21 7.77 -10.61 -5.13
C VAL A 21 7.63 -9.18 -4.63
N LEU A 22 7.47 -8.19 -5.51
CA LEU A 22 7.27 -6.79 -5.11
C LEU A 22 5.98 -6.61 -4.32
N LEU A 23 4.88 -7.23 -4.75
CA LEU A 23 3.61 -7.19 -4.01
C LEU A 23 3.73 -7.87 -2.64
N PHE A 24 4.44 -9.00 -2.56
CA PHE A 24 4.70 -9.67 -1.29
C PHE A 24 5.51 -8.78 -0.32
N LEU A 25 6.58 -8.13 -0.82
CA LEU A 25 7.39 -7.20 -0.02
C LEU A 25 6.57 -6.01 0.50
N ILE A 26 5.70 -5.44 -0.33
CA ILE A 26 4.80 -4.36 0.11
C ILE A 26 3.85 -4.86 1.18
N SER A 27 3.23 -6.02 0.99
CA SER A 27 2.31 -6.60 1.98
C SER A 27 3.01 -6.87 3.31
N ALA A 28 4.22 -7.45 3.27
CA ALA A 28 5.01 -7.73 4.46
C ALA A 28 5.42 -6.45 5.21
N THR A 29 5.89 -5.42 4.49
CA THR A 29 6.23 -4.12 5.09
C THR A 29 5.01 -3.39 5.64
N SER A 30 3.86 -3.46 4.96
CA SER A 30 2.61 -2.86 5.43
C SER A 30 2.11 -3.51 6.72
N LEU A 31 2.14 -4.84 6.80
CA LEU A 31 1.76 -5.58 8.02
C LEU A 31 2.69 -5.26 9.18
N TRP A 32 4.00 -5.21 8.94
CA TRP A 32 4.98 -4.85 9.97
C TRP A 32 4.76 -3.41 10.48
N LYS A 33 4.54 -2.45 9.59
CA LYS A 33 4.23 -1.06 9.95
C LYS A 33 2.90 -0.93 10.68
N ALA A 34 1.87 -1.68 10.27
CA ALA A 34 0.58 -1.70 10.95
C ALA A 34 0.69 -2.26 12.38
N LYS A 35 1.54 -3.27 12.60
CA LYS A 35 1.82 -3.79 13.95
C LYS A 35 2.48 -2.73 14.83
N ASN A 36 3.55 -2.08 14.36
CA ASN A 36 4.22 -1.02 15.14
C ASN A 36 3.25 0.11 15.50
N LEU A 37 2.37 0.51 14.57
CA LEU A 37 1.34 1.51 14.83
C LEU A 37 0.34 1.04 15.90
N HIS A 38 -0.04 -0.24 15.88
CA HIS A 38 -0.88 -0.83 16.92
C HIS A 38 -0.21 -0.75 18.29
N ASP A 39 1.07 -1.12 18.38
CA ASP A 39 1.85 -1.07 19.63
C ASP A 39 1.97 0.38 20.16
N ASP A 40 2.19 1.39 19.28
CA ASP A 40 2.20 2.81 19.64
C ASP A 40 0.84 3.25 20.21
N PHE A 41 -0.27 2.87 19.58
CA PHE A 41 -1.63 3.16 20.06
C PHE A 41 -1.95 2.44 21.36
N GLU A 42 -1.54 1.20 21.51
CA GLU A 42 -1.74 0.43 22.73
C GLU A 42 -1.03 1.09 23.93
N SER A 43 0.19 1.59 23.72
CA SER A 43 0.92 2.37 24.72
C SER A 43 0.16 3.64 25.12
N VAL A 44 -0.38 4.41 24.19
CA VAL A 44 -1.19 5.61 24.50
C VAL A 44 -2.43 5.24 25.31
N MET A 45 -3.20 4.25 24.84
CA MET A 45 -4.53 3.92 25.42
C MET A 45 -4.44 3.15 26.72
N HIS A 46 -3.46 2.28 26.89
CA HIS A 46 -3.37 1.39 28.05
C HIS A 46 -2.33 1.83 29.09
N GLN A 47 -1.35 2.63 28.70
CA GLN A 47 -0.33 3.12 29.65
C GLN A 47 -0.53 4.59 30.02
N GLN A 48 -0.65 5.51 29.05
CA GLN A 48 -0.69 6.94 29.34
C GLN A 48 -2.08 7.45 29.70
N TYR A 49 -3.11 7.10 28.93
CA TYR A 49 -4.47 7.59 29.13
C TYR A 49 -5.04 7.27 30.52
N PRO A 50 -4.90 6.05 31.10
CA PRO A 50 -5.41 5.76 32.45
C PRO A 50 -4.73 6.60 33.54
N LYS A 51 -3.44 6.95 33.39
CA LYS A 51 -2.74 7.83 34.32
C LYS A 51 -3.34 9.25 34.29
N VAL A 52 -3.57 9.80 33.07
CA VAL A 52 -4.22 11.12 32.92
C VAL A 52 -5.58 11.15 33.58
N VAL A 53 -6.42 10.14 33.33
CA VAL A 53 -7.75 10.03 33.93
C VAL A 53 -7.69 9.98 35.46
N LYS A 54 -6.75 9.23 36.03
CA LYS A 54 -6.60 9.14 37.50
C LYS A 54 -6.08 10.43 38.13
N ILE A 55 -5.22 11.15 37.44
CA ILE A 55 -4.72 12.46 37.91
C ILE A 55 -5.83 13.52 37.84
N GLU A 56 -6.65 13.54 36.81
CA GLU A 56 -7.82 14.43 36.75
C GLU A 56 -8.87 14.05 37.83
N GLU A 57 -9.07 12.75 38.11
CA GLU A 57 -9.91 12.29 39.22
C GLU A 57 -9.38 12.82 40.58
N ILE A 58 -8.08 12.78 40.81
CA ILE A 58 -7.46 13.35 42.02
C ILE A 58 -7.75 14.85 42.13
N LYS A 59 -7.65 15.59 41.05
CA LYS A 59 -7.93 17.03 40.99
C LYS A 59 -9.39 17.34 41.34
N ASP A 60 -10.34 16.63 40.78
CA ASP A 60 -11.77 16.80 41.03
C ASP A 60 -12.14 16.42 42.47
N LEU A 61 -11.53 15.36 42.97
CA LEU A 61 -11.68 14.94 44.38
C LEU A 61 -11.09 15.99 45.35
N LEU A 62 -9.95 16.59 45.05
CA LEU A 62 -9.36 17.67 45.83
C LEU A 62 -10.28 18.87 45.86
N ASN A 63 -10.82 19.32 44.75
CA ASN A 63 -11.78 20.42 44.68
C ASN A 63 -13.03 20.11 45.54
N THR A 64 -13.57 18.89 45.43
CA THR A 64 -14.73 18.45 46.24
C THR A 64 -14.41 18.46 47.75
N ASN A 65 -13.20 18.05 48.11
CA ASN A 65 -12.72 18.06 49.50
C ASN A 65 -12.65 19.50 50.03
N GLU A 66 -12.11 20.44 49.28
CA GLU A 66 -11.99 21.85 49.68
C GLU A 66 -13.34 22.53 49.84
N VAL A 67 -14.29 22.27 48.94
CA VAL A 67 -15.67 22.75 49.09
C VAL A 67 -16.28 22.23 50.37
N SER A 68 -16.09 20.94 50.70
CA SER A 68 -16.63 20.36 51.93
C SER A 68 -16.02 21.00 53.20
N ILE A 69 -14.70 21.26 53.19
CA ILE A 69 -14.01 21.95 54.30
C ILE A 69 -14.51 23.39 54.48
N SER A 70 -14.63 24.13 53.39
CA SER A 70 -15.10 25.51 53.40
C SER A 70 -16.55 25.61 53.89
N HIS A 71 -17.39 24.65 53.59
CA HIS A 71 -18.79 24.64 54.01
C HIS A 71 -18.99 24.33 55.47
N MET A 72 -18.06 23.65 56.17
CA MET A 72 -18.21 23.28 57.60
C MET A 72 -18.47 24.51 58.49
N LEU A 73 -17.85 25.66 58.21
CA LEU A 73 -18.06 26.89 58.97
C LEU A 73 -19.41 27.58 58.72
N HIS A 74 -20.12 27.22 57.66
CA HIS A 74 -21.42 27.81 57.29
C HIS A 74 -22.60 27.13 58.03
N TYR A 75 -22.41 25.93 58.54
CA TYR A 75 -23.45 25.17 59.24
C TYR A 75 -23.35 25.35 60.76
N LYS A 76 -24.47 25.63 61.41
CA LYS A 76 -24.56 25.76 62.85
C LYS A 76 -24.83 24.44 63.57
N GLU A 77 -25.33 23.45 62.83
CA GLU A 77 -25.71 22.14 63.38
C GLU A 77 -24.59 21.13 63.35
N SER A 78 -24.36 20.46 64.48
CA SER A 78 -23.27 19.49 64.64
C SER A 78 -23.40 18.26 63.70
N ALA A 79 -24.63 17.84 63.40
CA ALA A 79 -24.89 16.72 62.49
C ALA A 79 -24.41 17.02 61.08
N SER A 80 -24.62 18.26 60.57
CA SER A 80 -24.14 18.69 59.25
C SER A 80 -22.61 18.76 59.17
N HIS A 81 -21.91 19.00 60.27
CA HIS A 81 -20.46 18.94 60.32
C HIS A 81 -19.94 17.52 60.14
N GLU A 82 -20.54 16.51 60.83
CA GLU A 82 -20.06 15.14 60.75
C GLU A 82 -20.29 14.56 59.34
N ASP A 83 -21.41 14.87 58.65
CA ASP A 83 -21.63 14.48 57.24
C ASP A 83 -20.56 15.06 56.30
N LEU A 84 -20.14 16.32 56.50
CA LEU A 84 -19.08 16.93 55.72
C LEU A 84 -17.70 16.34 56.02
N ILE A 85 -17.43 16.03 57.28
CA ILE A 85 -16.21 15.34 57.72
C ILE A 85 -16.12 13.96 57.09
N GLU A 86 -17.20 13.16 57.13
CA GLU A 86 -17.25 11.87 56.47
C GLU A 86 -16.96 11.98 54.99
N LYS A 87 -17.54 12.98 54.33
CA LYS A 87 -17.29 13.26 52.90
C LYS A 87 -15.84 13.61 52.63
N VAL A 88 -15.19 14.43 53.48
CA VAL A 88 -13.74 14.76 53.37
C VAL A 88 -12.90 13.49 53.52
N LEU A 89 -13.17 12.65 54.47
CA LEU A 89 -12.43 11.39 54.72
C LEU A 89 -12.60 10.40 53.56
N ALA A 90 -13.85 10.23 53.08
CA ALA A 90 -14.13 9.39 51.93
C ALA A 90 -13.42 9.87 50.66
N THR A 91 -13.37 11.21 50.44
CA THR A 91 -12.65 11.80 49.32
C THR A 91 -11.14 11.57 49.41
N ARG A 92 -10.56 11.69 50.60
CA ARG A 92 -9.15 11.38 50.83
C ARG A 92 -8.82 9.93 50.57
N ALA A 93 -9.71 9.00 50.96
CA ALA A 93 -9.53 7.57 50.67
C ALA A 93 -9.50 7.29 49.17
N LYS A 94 -10.41 7.91 48.39
CA LYS A 94 -10.40 7.81 46.91
C LYS A 94 -9.14 8.39 46.29
N ILE A 95 -8.65 9.54 46.80
CA ILE A 95 -7.37 10.10 46.35
C ILE A 95 -6.21 9.14 46.63
N ALA A 96 -6.21 8.49 47.82
CA ALA A 96 -5.18 7.51 48.14
C ALA A 96 -5.23 6.28 47.23
N GLU A 97 -6.42 5.79 46.88
CA GLU A 97 -6.64 4.69 45.92
C GLU A 97 -6.13 5.08 44.53
N ALA A 98 -6.47 6.28 44.04
CA ALA A 98 -5.99 6.77 42.75
C ALA A 98 -4.46 6.90 42.72
N LEU A 99 -3.82 7.36 43.78
CA LEU A 99 -2.37 7.39 43.95
C LEU A 99 -1.74 6.00 43.97
N GLN A 100 -2.36 5.05 44.66
CA GLN A 100 -1.93 3.66 44.68
C GLN A 100 -1.99 3.06 43.27
N PHE A 101 -3.07 3.33 42.52
CA PHE A 101 -3.17 2.92 41.11
C PHE A 101 -2.00 3.48 40.30
N LEU A 102 -1.69 4.77 40.43
CA LEU A 102 -0.57 5.37 39.72
C LEU A 102 0.76 4.69 40.03
N GLN A 103 1.00 4.35 41.30
CA GLN A 103 2.23 3.67 41.73
C GLN A 103 2.38 2.24 41.18
N THR A 104 1.30 1.60 40.75
CA THR A 104 1.35 0.25 40.12
C THR A 104 1.63 0.32 38.63
N GLN A 105 1.55 1.51 38.02
CA GLN A 105 1.82 1.69 36.62
C GLN A 105 3.32 1.79 36.31
N GLU A 106 3.70 1.39 35.09
CA GLU A 106 5.05 1.70 34.59
C GLU A 106 5.22 3.20 34.49
N MET A 107 6.28 3.72 35.12
CA MET A 107 6.63 5.14 35.13
C MET A 107 8.09 5.31 34.80
N ASP A 108 8.39 6.34 34.03
CA ASP A 108 9.76 6.79 33.85
C ASP A 108 10.33 7.53 35.08
N ALA A 109 11.61 7.89 35.05
CA ALA A 109 12.27 8.55 36.17
C ALA A 109 11.69 9.97 36.47
N GLU A 110 11.21 10.69 35.44
CA GLU A 110 10.58 12.01 35.59
C GLU A 110 9.20 11.85 36.27
N GLU A 111 8.39 10.90 35.83
CA GLU A 111 7.09 10.58 36.43
C GLU A 111 7.21 10.18 37.93
N GLN A 112 8.16 9.28 38.21
CA GLN A 112 8.41 8.82 39.58
C GLN A 112 8.85 9.95 40.50
N ALA A 113 9.78 10.81 40.06
CA ALA A 113 10.27 11.93 40.82
C ALA A 113 9.16 12.94 41.14
N ILE A 114 8.25 13.21 40.25
CA ILE A 114 7.15 14.15 40.43
C ILE A 114 6.06 13.54 41.33
N LEU A 115 5.76 12.25 41.17
CA LEU A 115 4.83 11.59 42.05
C LEU A 115 5.36 11.53 43.49
N GLU A 116 6.66 11.35 43.71
CA GLU A 116 7.29 11.47 45.03
C GLU A 116 7.23 12.89 45.58
N ALA A 117 7.53 13.90 44.76
CA ALA A 117 7.45 15.30 45.15
C ALA A 117 6.02 15.76 45.51
N PHE A 118 5.00 15.11 44.96
CA PHE A 118 3.59 15.35 45.29
C PHE A 118 3.21 14.90 46.72
N LYS A 119 3.88 13.88 47.29
CA LYS A 119 3.53 13.28 48.60
C LYS A 119 3.69 14.24 49.79
N GLY A 120 4.77 15.02 49.79
CA GLY A 120 5.07 15.94 50.89
C GLY A 120 3.99 17.02 51.06
N PRO A 121 3.70 17.87 50.07
CA PRO A 121 2.63 18.86 50.14
C PRO A 121 1.25 18.29 50.47
N ARG A 122 0.95 17.08 49.93
CA ARG A 122 -0.28 16.37 50.24
C ARG A 122 -0.38 16.04 51.74
N LEU A 123 0.66 15.46 52.34
CA LEU A 123 0.68 15.09 53.78
C LEU A 123 0.57 16.32 54.67
N GLU A 124 1.26 17.41 54.35
CA GLU A 124 1.16 18.67 55.10
C GLU A 124 -0.25 19.26 55.05
N TYR A 125 -0.93 19.17 53.91
CA TYR A 125 -2.30 19.63 53.81
C TYR A 125 -3.29 18.74 54.55
N ILE A 126 -3.10 17.43 54.53
CA ILE A 126 -3.90 16.46 55.31
C ILE A 126 -3.74 16.73 56.79
N ASP A 127 -2.52 16.95 57.31
CA ASP A 127 -2.26 17.31 58.69
C ASP A 127 -3.01 18.58 59.11
N ALA A 128 -3.00 19.61 58.27
CA ALA A 128 -3.76 20.82 58.56
C ALA A 128 -5.29 20.59 58.54
N GLN A 129 -5.78 19.74 57.64
CA GLN A 129 -7.19 19.35 57.62
C GLN A 129 -7.58 18.54 58.89
N ASP A 130 -6.72 17.66 59.37
CA ASP A 130 -6.99 16.87 60.58
C ASP A 130 -7.12 17.77 61.80
N ARG A 131 -6.21 18.73 61.95
CA ARG A 131 -6.30 19.77 63.02
C ARG A 131 -7.57 20.61 62.89
N TYR A 132 -7.94 20.99 61.66
CA TYR A 132 -9.18 21.73 61.39
C TYR A 132 -10.42 20.92 61.78
N ILE A 133 -10.51 19.64 61.43
CA ILE A 133 -11.61 18.73 61.75
C ILE A 133 -11.73 18.57 63.27
N GLU A 134 -10.60 18.42 63.98
CA GLU A 134 -10.58 18.32 65.43
C GLU A 134 -11.15 19.57 66.11
N LEU A 135 -10.73 20.78 65.71
CA LEU A 135 -11.27 22.05 66.20
C LEU A 135 -12.77 22.21 65.91
N VAL A 136 -13.27 21.75 64.76
CA VAL A 136 -14.71 21.74 64.44
C VAL A 136 -15.48 20.80 65.34
N ARG A 137 -14.96 19.58 65.65
CA ARG A 137 -15.54 18.60 66.57
C ARG A 137 -15.55 19.11 68.01
N GLU A 138 -14.53 19.81 68.45
CA GLU A 138 -14.43 20.45 69.77
C GLU A 138 -15.30 21.71 69.90
N ARG A 139 -15.97 22.14 68.81
CA ARG A 139 -16.76 23.39 68.68
C ARG A 139 -15.94 24.66 68.89
N ARG A 140 -14.63 24.61 68.68
CA ARG A 140 -13.71 25.74 68.70
C ARG A 140 -13.68 26.44 67.36
N LEU A 141 -14.84 27.00 66.93
CA LEU A 141 -15.03 27.50 65.58
C LEU A 141 -14.19 28.70 65.27
N ASP A 142 -13.84 29.53 66.25
CA ASP A 142 -12.97 30.70 66.05
C ASP A 142 -11.51 30.26 65.75
N ASP A 143 -11.03 29.22 66.46
CA ASP A 143 -9.71 28.64 66.16
C ASP A 143 -9.70 27.90 64.83
N ALA A 144 -10.76 27.22 64.50
CA ALA A 144 -10.93 26.57 63.20
C ALA A 144 -10.92 27.61 62.04
N LEU A 145 -11.62 28.74 62.22
CA LEU A 145 -11.62 29.83 61.26
C LEU A 145 -10.22 30.45 61.10
N PHE A 146 -9.48 30.64 62.19
CA PHE A 146 -8.11 31.13 62.17
C PHE A 146 -7.20 30.19 61.38
N LEU A 147 -7.25 28.90 61.62
CA LEU A 147 -6.50 27.89 60.90
C LEU A 147 -6.86 27.88 59.38
N LEU A 148 -8.17 27.93 59.06
CA LEU A 148 -8.66 27.95 57.70
C LEU A 148 -8.18 29.17 56.89
N ILE A 149 -8.09 30.34 57.53
CA ILE A 149 -7.75 31.61 56.85
C ILE A 149 -6.23 31.84 56.79
N LEU A 150 -5.47 31.45 57.81
CA LEU A 150 -4.07 31.85 57.94
C LEU A 150 -3.07 30.74 57.62
N GLU A 151 -3.32 29.50 58.01
CA GLU A 151 -2.37 28.38 57.85
C GLU A 151 -2.68 27.51 56.64
N MET A 152 -3.94 27.11 56.49
CA MET A 152 -4.34 26.18 55.41
C MET A 152 -4.10 26.69 53.99
N PRO A 153 -4.26 27.98 53.63
CA PRO A 153 -4.08 28.47 52.29
C PRO A 153 -2.70 28.19 51.73
N ASN A 154 -1.64 28.34 52.51
CA ASN A 154 -0.27 28.10 52.05
C ASN A 154 -0.05 26.61 51.75
N LYS A 155 -0.51 25.70 52.62
CA LYS A 155 -0.41 24.24 52.45
C LYS A 155 -1.28 23.76 51.26
N ARG A 156 -2.50 24.29 51.15
CA ARG A 156 -3.37 24.06 49.98
C ARG A 156 -2.71 24.47 48.69
N ASN A 157 -2.15 25.71 48.61
CA ASN A 157 -1.50 26.20 47.41
C ASN A 157 -0.28 25.36 47.06
N ALA A 158 0.52 24.90 48.01
CA ALA A 158 1.63 23.99 47.77
C ALA A 158 1.14 22.64 47.20
N TYR A 159 0.03 22.09 47.73
CA TYR A 159 -0.57 20.87 47.23
C TYR A 159 -1.11 21.03 45.80
N HIS A 160 -1.82 22.15 45.50
CA HIS A 160 -2.28 22.46 44.16
C HIS A 160 -1.12 22.65 43.15
N ALA A 161 -0.04 23.30 43.61
CA ALA A 161 1.15 23.47 42.72
C ALA A 161 1.79 22.11 42.41
N ALA A 162 1.91 21.23 43.41
CA ALA A 162 2.42 19.89 43.19
C ALA A 162 1.50 19.05 42.27
N LEU A 163 0.17 19.15 42.49
CA LEU A 163 -0.81 18.49 41.59
C LEU A 163 -0.75 19.03 40.16
N LYS A 164 -0.64 20.35 40.03
CA LYS A 164 -0.47 20.99 38.70
C LYS A 164 0.77 20.47 37.98
N ASN A 165 1.90 20.36 38.66
CA ASN A 165 3.12 19.81 38.10
C ASN A 165 2.91 18.36 37.62
N LEU A 166 2.21 17.54 38.40
CA LEU A 166 1.87 16.17 38.03
C LEU A 166 0.98 16.12 36.77
N VAL A 167 -0.05 16.98 36.70
CA VAL A 167 -0.93 17.15 35.51
C VAL A 167 -0.12 17.58 34.30
N ASP A 168 0.74 18.62 34.45
CA ASP A 168 1.50 19.20 33.33
C ASP A 168 2.48 18.18 32.74
N VAL A 169 3.18 17.39 33.58
CA VAL A 169 4.09 16.35 33.10
C VAL A 169 3.32 15.23 32.44
N GLN A 170 2.23 14.77 33.02
CA GLN A 170 1.45 13.69 32.41
C GLN A 170 0.83 14.11 31.06
N ASN A 171 0.35 15.35 30.95
CA ASN A 171 -0.13 15.90 29.68
C ASN A 171 1.00 16.03 28.65
N LYS A 172 2.21 16.44 29.08
CA LYS A 172 3.39 16.47 28.20
C LYS A 172 3.71 15.09 27.66
N LEU A 173 3.77 14.08 28.51
CA LEU A 173 4.06 12.68 28.10
C LEU A 173 2.96 12.10 27.21
N MET A 174 1.70 12.35 27.54
CA MET A 174 0.56 11.97 26.69
C MET A 174 0.66 12.59 25.29
N ASN A 175 0.93 13.91 25.22
CA ASN A 175 1.08 14.61 23.93
C ASN A 175 2.29 14.10 23.13
N GLN A 176 3.40 13.77 23.80
CA GLN A 176 4.56 13.17 23.14
C GLN A 176 4.22 11.78 22.57
N SER A 177 3.51 10.94 23.32
CA SER A 177 3.09 9.62 22.85
C SER A 177 2.10 9.71 21.67
N VAL A 178 1.17 10.65 21.71
CA VAL A 178 0.25 10.94 20.59
C VAL A 178 1.00 11.44 19.36
N GLU A 179 2.00 12.31 19.54
CA GLU A 179 2.82 12.83 18.45
C GLU A 179 3.63 11.71 17.78
N VAL A 180 4.25 10.81 18.57
CA VAL A 180 4.96 9.63 18.05
C VAL A 180 4.02 8.73 17.25
N ALA A 181 2.82 8.44 17.78
CA ALA A 181 1.82 7.66 17.07
C ALA A 181 1.37 8.33 15.75
N SER A 182 1.15 9.65 15.78
CA SER A 182 0.79 10.45 14.60
C SER A 182 1.89 10.45 13.53
N GLN A 183 3.16 10.59 13.94
CA GLN A 183 4.31 10.50 13.03
C GLN A 183 4.44 9.09 12.44
N SER A 184 4.18 8.05 13.22
CA SER A 184 4.15 6.66 12.75
C SER A 184 3.09 6.46 11.64
N VAL A 185 1.89 7.03 11.80
CA VAL A 185 0.83 7.05 10.77
C VAL A 185 1.32 7.75 9.50
N THR A 186 1.87 8.95 9.65
CA THR A 186 2.36 9.75 8.51
C THR A 186 3.47 9.03 7.75
N ASN A 187 4.43 8.46 8.46
CA ASN A 187 5.52 7.67 7.88
C ASN A 187 4.99 6.42 7.17
N MET A 188 3.97 5.76 7.72
CA MET A 188 3.31 4.63 7.08
C MET A 188 2.69 5.02 5.73
N TYR A 189 1.98 6.14 5.65
CA TYR A 189 1.41 6.63 4.37
C TYR A 189 2.49 6.90 3.33
N TRP A 190 3.60 7.55 3.71
CA TRP A 190 4.69 7.81 2.77
C TRP A 190 5.37 6.53 2.26
N VAL A 191 5.62 5.58 3.16
CA VAL A 191 6.25 4.29 2.79
C VAL A 191 5.35 3.49 1.85
N ILE A 192 4.05 3.35 2.19
CA ILE A 192 3.09 2.62 1.37
C ILE A 192 2.88 3.34 0.02
N GLY A 193 2.74 4.66 0.04
CA GLY A 193 2.58 5.48 -1.16
C GLY A 193 3.76 5.35 -2.13
N ALA A 194 4.99 5.48 -1.61
CA ALA A 194 6.21 5.30 -2.40
C ALA A 194 6.34 3.88 -2.97
N ALA A 195 6.08 2.86 -2.14
CA ALA A 195 6.12 1.47 -2.57
C ALA A 195 5.08 1.17 -3.66
N THR A 196 3.86 1.69 -3.52
CA THR A 196 2.80 1.55 -4.53
C THR A 196 3.20 2.22 -5.84
N MET A 197 3.79 3.42 -5.78
CA MET A 197 4.29 4.12 -6.97
C MET A 197 5.37 3.31 -7.70
N ILE A 198 6.31 2.70 -6.97
CA ILE A 198 7.36 1.84 -7.54
C ILE A 198 6.73 0.64 -8.28
N VAL A 199 5.72 -0.01 -7.69
CA VAL A 199 5.03 -1.14 -8.34
C VAL A 199 4.28 -0.70 -9.60
N LEU A 200 3.59 0.44 -9.56
CA LEU A 200 2.89 0.97 -10.75
C LEU A 200 3.86 1.30 -11.89
N LEU A 201 5.00 1.92 -11.58
CA LEU A 201 6.05 2.18 -12.56
C LEU A 201 6.62 0.87 -13.11
N GLY A 202 6.92 -0.10 -12.25
CA GLY A 202 7.38 -1.42 -12.65
C GLY A 202 6.39 -2.16 -13.54
N ALA A 203 5.10 -2.13 -13.20
CA ALA A 203 4.02 -2.71 -14.01
C ALA A 203 3.90 -2.07 -15.38
N THR A 204 4.02 -0.73 -15.45
CA THR A 204 3.98 0.02 -16.71
C THR A 204 5.16 -0.34 -17.61
N ILE A 205 6.38 -0.37 -17.05
CA ILE A 205 7.59 -0.77 -17.78
C ILE A 205 7.47 -2.21 -18.28
N LEU A 206 7.00 -3.12 -17.43
CA LEU A 206 6.78 -4.53 -17.79
C LEU A 206 5.76 -4.68 -18.89
N SER A 207 4.63 -3.95 -18.83
CA SER A 207 3.59 -3.94 -19.86
C SER A 207 4.13 -3.49 -21.21
N LEU A 208 4.84 -2.36 -21.24
CA LEU A 208 5.47 -1.84 -22.47
C LEU A 208 6.51 -2.82 -23.02
N TRP A 209 7.24 -3.49 -22.18
CA TRP A 209 8.22 -4.50 -22.58
C TRP A 209 7.55 -5.75 -23.17
N ILE A 210 6.47 -6.26 -22.58
CA ILE A 210 5.67 -7.38 -23.12
C ILE A 210 5.09 -7.01 -24.48
N ILE A 211 4.49 -5.82 -24.63
CA ILE A 211 3.93 -5.36 -25.89
C ILE A 211 5.02 -5.35 -26.98
N ARG A 212 6.19 -4.80 -26.70
CA ARG A 212 7.28 -4.72 -27.69
C ARG A 212 7.92 -6.07 -27.99
N SER A 213 8.03 -6.96 -27.00
CA SER A 213 8.80 -8.21 -27.14
C SER A 213 7.97 -9.42 -27.52
N ILE A 214 6.63 -9.34 -27.38
CA ILE A 214 5.70 -10.45 -27.65
C ILE A 214 4.59 -10.00 -28.60
N THR A 215 3.80 -8.99 -28.23
CA THR A 215 2.58 -8.62 -28.95
C THR A 215 2.89 -8.09 -30.36
N ARG A 216 3.89 -7.20 -30.49
CA ARG A 216 4.24 -6.65 -31.81
C ARG A 216 4.76 -7.72 -32.78
N PRO A 217 5.74 -8.58 -32.46
CA PRO A 217 6.18 -9.66 -33.33
C PRO A 217 5.07 -10.64 -33.76
N ILE A 218 4.13 -10.93 -32.85
CA ILE A 218 2.96 -11.75 -33.19
C ILE A 218 2.05 -11.02 -34.17
N ALA A 219 1.76 -9.74 -33.98
CA ALA A 219 0.97 -8.94 -34.91
C ALA A 219 1.65 -8.84 -36.31
N ASP A 220 2.99 -8.74 -36.33
CA ASP A 220 3.75 -8.78 -37.59
C ASP A 220 3.61 -10.14 -38.28
N ALA A 221 3.66 -11.25 -37.54
CA ALA A 221 3.47 -12.59 -38.09
C ALA A 221 2.05 -12.79 -38.66
N VAL A 222 1.01 -12.28 -38.00
CA VAL A 222 -0.38 -12.31 -38.50
C VAL A 222 -0.46 -11.52 -39.81
N ARG A 223 0.10 -10.29 -39.85
CA ARG A 223 0.09 -9.46 -41.04
C ARG A 223 0.81 -10.12 -42.22
N VAL A 224 1.91 -10.82 -41.99
CA VAL A 224 2.61 -11.58 -43.02
C VAL A 224 1.75 -12.73 -43.52
N ALA A 225 1.11 -13.47 -42.61
CA ALA A 225 0.22 -14.56 -43.01
C ALA A 225 -0.97 -14.10 -43.83
N ASP A 226 -1.59 -12.98 -43.48
CA ASP A 226 -2.69 -12.34 -44.21
C ASP A 226 -2.23 -11.91 -45.60
N ALA A 227 -1.05 -11.28 -45.70
CA ALA A 227 -0.49 -10.88 -47.04
C ALA A 227 -0.19 -12.09 -47.92
N VAL A 228 0.32 -13.18 -47.37
CA VAL A 228 0.55 -14.43 -48.10
C VAL A 228 -0.78 -15.01 -48.60
N ALA A 229 -1.83 -14.99 -47.78
CA ALA A 229 -3.18 -15.44 -48.16
C ALA A 229 -3.77 -14.59 -49.29
N GLU A 230 -3.45 -13.29 -49.37
CA GLU A 230 -3.82 -12.39 -50.48
C GLU A 230 -2.92 -12.53 -51.72
N GLY A 231 -1.96 -13.45 -51.71
CA GLY A 231 -1.01 -13.66 -52.81
C GLY A 231 0.14 -12.64 -52.85
N LYS A 232 0.31 -11.80 -51.83
CA LYS A 232 1.39 -10.79 -51.76
C LYS A 232 2.67 -11.43 -51.19
N LEU A 233 3.49 -12.04 -52.03
CA LEU A 233 4.69 -12.81 -51.67
C LEU A 233 5.99 -11.98 -51.61
N THR A 234 5.93 -10.64 -51.71
CA THR A 234 7.12 -9.76 -51.77
C THR A 234 7.41 -9.04 -50.45
N GLN A 235 6.78 -9.41 -49.36
CA GLN A 235 6.94 -8.76 -48.03
C GLN A 235 8.33 -9.02 -47.45
N ASN A 236 8.98 -7.97 -46.89
CA ASN A 236 10.23 -8.12 -46.16
C ASN A 236 9.97 -8.50 -44.72
N ILE A 237 10.28 -9.74 -44.34
CA ILE A 237 10.10 -10.28 -42.98
C ILE A 237 11.40 -10.10 -42.20
N GLN A 238 11.39 -9.18 -41.22
CA GLN A 238 12.53 -8.97 -40.32
C GLN A 238 12.47 -9.93 -39.12
N VAL A 239 13.43 -10.82 -39.02
CA VAL A 239 13.55 -11.76 -37.90
C VAL A 239 14.59 -11.23 -36.93
N VAL A 240 14.17 -10.88 -35.69
CA VAL A 240 15.07 -10.37 -34.65
C VAL A 240 15.04 -11.30 -33.42
N GLY A 241 16.19 -11.82 -32.99
CA GLY A 241 16.36 -12.65 -31.81
C GLY A 241 16.22 -14.15 -32.07
N LYS A 242 16.10 -14.94 -30.97
CA LYS A 242 16.00 -16.42 -31.00
C LYS A 242 14.78 -16.94 -30.23
N SER A 243 13.82 -16.08 -29.89
CA SER A 243 12.59 -16.45 -29.19
C SER A 243 11.63 -17.24 -30.08
N GLU A 244 10.54 -17.77 -29.49
CA GLU A 244 9.47 -18.46 -30.23
C GLU A 244 8.83 -17.56 -31.29
N THR A 245 8.69 -16.25 -31.02
CA THR A 245 8.19 -15.28 -32.00
C THR A 245 9.15 -15.10 -33.18
N ALA A 246 10.45 -15.08 -32.90
CA ALA A 246 11.47 -15.03 -33.98
C ALA A 246 11.44 -16.31 -34.82
N ARG A 247 11.27 -17.48 -34.21
CA ARG A 247 11.13 -18.77 -34.94
C ARG A 247 9.88 -18.81 -35.76
N LEU A 248 8.75 -18.28 -35.26
CA LEU A 248 7.51 -18.16 -36.05
C LEU A 248 7.72 -17.30 -37.31
N LEU A 249 8.31 -16.12 -37.15
CA LEU A 249 8.63 -15.24 -38.28
C LEU A 249 9.58 -15.89 -39.28
N LEU A 250 10.59 -16.64 -38.80
CA LEU A 250 11.52 -17.38 -39.67
C LEU A 250 10.78 -18.46 -40.47
N SER A 251 9.87 -19.22 -39.82
CA SER A 251 9.08 -20.24 -40.52
C SER A 251 8.15 -19.64 -41.56
N LEU A 252 7.55 -18.47 -41.27
CA LEU A 252 6.74 -17.72 -42.27
C LEU A 252 7.60 -17.21 -43.44
N GLN A 253 8.82 -16.75 -43.19
CA GLN A 253 9.78 -16.35 -44.24
C GLN A 253 10.14 -17.52 -45.14
N GLN A 254 10.42 -18.68 -44.56
CA GLN A 254 10.70 -19.90 -45.35
C GLN A 254 9.49 -20.37 -46.13
N MET A 255 8.28 -20.30 -45.56
CA MET A 255 7.05 -20.60 -46.29
C MET A 255 6.82 -19.64 -47.45
N GLN A 256 7.00 -18.35 -47.29
CA GLN A 256 6.90 -17.35 -48.32
C GLN A 256 7.89 -17.63 -49.49
N ALA A 257 9.18 -17.90 -49.14
CA ALA A 257 10.20 -18.25 -50.12
C ALA A 257 9.83 -19.51 -50.92
N GLY A 258 9.30 -20.55 -50.20
CA GLY A 258 8.82 -21.77 -50.89
C GLY A 258 7.68 -21.49 -51.86
N LEU A 259 6.70 -20.68 -51.43
CA LEU A 259 5.59 -20.29 -52.33
C LEU A 259 6.06 -19.49 -53.57
N VAL A 260 6.98 -18.56 -53.39
CA VAL A 260 7.60 -17.81 -54.52
C VAL A 260 8.24 -18.79 -55.50
N GLN A 261 8.98 -19.79 -55.02
CA GLN A 261 9.59 -20.80 -55.89
C GLN A 261 8.55 -21.66 -56.63
N VAL A 262 7.47 -22.08 -55.95
CA VAL A 262 6.40 -22.85 -56.58
C VAL A 262 5.69 -22.03 -57.67
N VAL A 263 5.30 -20.79 -57.32
CA VAL A 263 4.66 -19.87 -58.32
C VAL A 263 5.58 -19.61 -59.49
N GLY A 264 6.90 -19.41 -59.24
CA GLY A 264 7.90 -19.25 -60.33
C GLY A 264 7.98 -20.46 -61.26
N ARG A 265 8.00 -21.68 -60.70
CA ARG A 265 7.99 -22.94 -61.48
C ARG A 265 6.70 -23.10 -62.29
N VAL A 266 5.56 -22.83 -61.71
CA VAL A 266 4.26 -22.90 -62.41
C VAL A 266 4.23 -21.90 -63.58
N ARG A 267 4.68 -20.67 -63.31
CA ARG A 267 4.78 -19.66 -64.40
C ARG A 267 5.70 -20.10 -65.50
N GLN A 268 6.90 -20.57 -65.19
CA GLN A 268 7.87 -21.06 -66.15
C GLN A 268 7.32 -22.23 -67.02
N GLY A 269 6.65 -23.19 -66.27
CA GLY A 269 5.95 -24.31 -66.95
C GLY A 269 4.83 -23.83 -67.89
N SER A 270 4.03 -22.83 -67.46
CA SER A 270 2.97 -22.23 -68.31
C SER A 270 3.53 -21.52 -69.55
N GLU A 271 4.63 -20.77 -69.35
CA GLU A 271 5.34 -20.11 -70.48
C GLU A 271 5.90 -21.16 -71.44
N GLY A 272 6.45 -22.28 -70.96
CA GLY A 272 6.90 -23.40 -71.76
C GLY A 272 5.76 -24.08 -72.51
N ILE A 273 4.59 -24.31 -71.92
CA ILE A 273 3.42 -24.85 -72.59
C ILE A 273 2.91 -23.90 -73.67
N ALA A 274 2.85 -22.60 -73.33
CA ALA A 274 2.44 -21.58 -74.33
C ALA A 274 3.36 -21.57 -75.60
N SER A 275 4.68 -21.66 -75.35
CA SER A 275 5.68 -21.74 -76.50
C SER A 275 5.53 -23.02 -77.29
N ALA A 276 5.38 -24.18 -76.61
CA ALA A 276 5.13 -25.46 -77.29
C ALA A 276 3.82 -25.48 -78.08
N SER A 277 2.76 -24.87 -77.53
CA SER A 277 1.45 -24.74 -78.22
C SER A 277 1.55 -23.87 -79.47
N ALA A 278 2.31 -22.76 -79.42
CA ALA A 278 2.56 -21.93 -80.61
C ALA A 278 3.35 -22.66 -81.70
N GLN A 279 4.34 -23.48 -81.26
CA GLN A 279 5.12 -24.30 -82.24
C GLN A 279 4.27 -25.42 -82.85
N ILE A 280 3.37 -26.08 -82.07
CA ILE A 280 2.40 -27.06 -82.61
C ILE A 280 1.45 -26.38 -83.57
N SER A 281 0.94 -25.18 -83.28
CA SER A 281 0.08 -24.43 -84.23
C SER A 281 0.79 -24.11 -85.52
N GLN A 282 2.05 -23.68 -85.50
CA GLN A 282 2.85 -23.39 -86.67
C GLN A 282 3.11 -24.69 -87.51
N SER A 283 3.43 -25.80 -86.79
CA SER A 283 3.64 -27.08 -87.50
C SER A 283 2.33 -27.61 -88.11
N ASN A 284 1.17 -27.42 -87.52
CA ASN A 284 -0.13 -27.75 -88.09
C ASN A 284 -0.46 -26.92 -89.31
N GLN A 285 -0.10 -25.62 -89.32
CA GLN A 285 -0.27 -24.78 -90.52
C GLN A 285 0.63 -25.27 -91.63
N ASP A 286 1.90 -25.60 -91.35
CA ASP A 286 2.82 -26.17 -92.34
C ASP A 286 2.30 -27.55 -92.86
N LEU A 287 1.82 -28.39 -91.95
CA LEU A 287 1.24 -29.65 -92.32
C LEU A 287 -0.02 -29.47 -93.21
N SER A 288 -0.90 -28.52 -92.91
CA SER A 288 -2.08 -28.20 -93.75
C SER A 288 -1.68 -27.76 -95.11
N ALA A 289 -0.70 -26.82 -95.21
CA ALA A 289 -0.18 -26.35 -96.56
C ALA A 289 0.44 -27.49 -97.35
N ARG A 290 1.18 -28.38 -96.75
CA ARG A 290 1.74 -29.59 -97.36
C ARG A 290 0.67 -30.56 -97.78
N THR A 291 -0.39 -30.77 -97.06
CA THR A 291 -1.51 -31.63 -97.40
C THR A 291 -2.29 -31.08 -98.56
N GLU A 292 -2.51 -29.75 -98.61
CA GLU A 292 -3.11 -29.09 -99.80
C GLU A 292 -2.26 -29.22 -101.04
N HIS A 293 -0.94 -29.03 -100.93
CA HIS A 293 -0.02 -29.28 -102.05
C HIS A 293 -0.03 -30.72 -102.49
N GLN A 294 -0.07 -31.73 -101.58
CA GLN A 294 -0.18 -33.11 -101.95
C GLN A 294 -1.50 -33.46 -102.66
N ALA A 295 -2.62 -32.92 -102.13
CA ALA A 295 -3.93 -33.11 -102.75
C ALA A 295 -3.95 -32.52 -104.24
N SER A 296 -3.40 -31.34 -104.39
CA SER A 296 -3.25 -30.72 -105.73
C SER A 296 -2.35 -31.54 -106.64
N ALA A 297 -1.22 -32.04 -106.14
CA ALA A 297 -0.32 -32.92 -106.94
C ALA A 297 -0.98 -34.26 -107.33
N LEU A 298 -1.76 -34.85 -106.41
CA LEU A 298 -2.55 -36.04 -106.72
C LEU A 298 -3.64 -35.81 -107.76
N GLN A 299 -4.35 -34.70 -107.68
CA GLN A 299 -5.32 -34.29 -108.69
C GLN A 299 -4.65 -34.12 -110.08
N GLN A 300 -3.47 -33.48 -110.15
CA GLN A 300 -2.73 -33.33 -111.35
C GLN A 300 -2.22 -34.63 -111.91
N THR A 301 -1.80 -35.55 -111.03
CA THR A 301 -1.35 -36.90 -111.42
C THR A 301 -2.53 -37.73 -112.01
N THR A 302 -3.69 -37.64 -111.37
CA THR A 302 -4.90 -38.32 -111.81
C THR A 302 -5.36 -37.78 -113.14
N ALA A 303 -5.34 -36.46 -113.37
CA ALA A 303 -5.68 -35.85 -114.62
C ALA A 303 -4.70 -36.25 -115.77
N THR A 304 -3.42 -36.45 -115.47
CA THR A 304 -2.43 -36.94 -116.51
C THR A 304 -2.50 -38.43 -116.76
N MET A 305 -3.11 -39.22 -115.86
CA MET A 305 -3.36 -40.67 -116.12
C MET A 305 -4.65 -40.95 -116.87
N GLU A 306 -5.59 -39.99 -116.96
CA GLU A 306 -6.80 -40.07 -117.68
C GLU A 306 -6.65 -39.60 -119.19
N GLN A 307 -5.47 -39.06 -119.59
CA GLN A 307 -5.06 -38.78 -120.98
C GLN A 307 -4.24 -39.93 -121.56
#